data_37c8cc796e85a1dc2e66c26f22946fbd
#
_entry.id   37c8cc796e85a1dc2e66c26f22946fbd
#
_cell.length_a   1.000
_cell.length_b   1.000
_cell.length_c   1.000
_cell.angle_alpha   90.00
_cell.angle_beta   90.00
_cell.angle_gamma   90.00
#
_symmetry.space_group_name_H-M   'P 1'
#
loop_
_entity.id
_entity.type
_entity.pdbx_description
1 polymer ?
#
loop_
_entity_poly.entity_id
_entity_poly.type
_entity_poly.pdbx_seq_one_letter_code
_entity_poly.pdbx_strand_id
1 'polypeptide(L)'
;LPIEIDHSGKNVVVTGAGAGIGRSIASLFAQAGANVAVLDKRADKAQETVELLAALNQGSSFSVVGDAREEKQVERMFDESSEKLGGIDVAVNNIGMLGPEGTASLLEMDEKKWKDVIEQNLLVTALSMKSEAKHMSESGRGVIINVSSGETTRPSPFLAGYGAAKAGINHLTQTAAVEFGPMGIRVLAIAPGTTLTETVVDFFDDDRISAIQQSNPLRRMSDIEDLGHLSVFLASDFAQNITGQLFLADAGAHLSRERPPSV
;
A
#
# COMPACT_ATOMS: atom_id res chain seq x y z
N LEU A 1 4.37 32.25 1.25
CA LEU A 1 4.52 31.16 2.20
C LEU A 1 4.98 29.93 1.42
N PRO A 2 5.93 29.11 1.93
CA PRO A 2 6.28 27.85 1.30
C PRO A 2 5.04 26.93 1.26
N ILE A 3 4.93 26.13 0.19
CA ILE A 3 3.95 25.06 0.12
C ILE A 3 4.50 23.91 0.95
N GLU A 4 3.85 23.61 2.07
CA GLU A 4 4.24 22.55 2.99
C GLU A 4 3.04 21.61 3.20
N ILE A 5 3.29 20.32 3.19
CA ILE A 5 2.27 19.31 3.50
C ILE A 5 2.41 18.96 4.98
N ASP A 6 1.42 19.38 5.76
CA ASP A 6 1.35 19.13 7.20
C ASP A 6 0.19 18.19 7.51
N HIS A 7 0.49 17.09 8.16
CA HIS A 7 -0.48 16.10 8.67
C HIS A 7 -0.59 16.13 10.20
N SER A 8 -0.15 17.20 10.86
CA SER A 8 -0.26 17.35 12.31
C SER A 8 -1.71 17.15 12.77
N GLY A 9 -1.88 16.25 13.75
CA GLY A 9 -3.19 15.89 14.29
C GLY A 9 -4.04 14.97 13.38
N LYS A 10 -3.55 14.54 12.22
CA LYS A 10 -4.20 13.51 11.42
C LYS A 10 -3.90 12.12 11.95
N ASN A 11 -4.88 11.26 11.90
CA ASN A 11 -4.84 9.88 12.34
C ASN A 11 -4.70 8.93 11.15
N VAL A 12 -3.57 8.27 11.06
CA VAL A 12 -3.19 7.44 9.91
C VAL A 12 -3.07 5.98 10.33
N VAL A 13 -3.66 5.10 9.55
CA VAL A 13 -3.53 3.64 9.72
C VAL A 13 -2.80 3.07 8.48
N VAL A 14 -1.74 2.29 8.70
CA VAL A 14 -1.01 1.65 7.61
C VAL A 14 -0.94 0.14 7.83
N THR A 15 -1.48 -0.64 6.89
CA THR A 15 -1.45 -2.11 6.95
C THR A 15 -0.16 -2.66 6.34
N GLY A 16 0.38 -3.75 6.91
CA GLY A 16 1.67 -4.32 6.49
C GLY A 16 2.84 -3.34 6.72
N ALA A 17 2.74 -2.52 7.78
CA ALA A 17 3.69 -1.46 8.06
C ALA A 17 4.93 -1.92 8.87
N GLY A 18 5.08 -3.21 9.12
CA GLY A 18 6.24 -3.75 9.83
C GLY A 18 7.55 -3.73 9.02
N ALA A 19 7.52 -3.52 7.69
CA ALA A 19 8.71 -3.49 6.84
C ALA A 19 8.44 -2.81 5.49
N GLY A 20 9.49 -2.58 4.71
CA GLY A 20 9.47 -2.19 3.30
C GLY A 20 8.63 -0.95 3.01
N ILE A 21 7.79 -1.02 1.97
CA ILE A 21 6.95 0.10 1.51
C ILE A 21 6.02 0.61 2.62
N GLY A 22 5.36 -0.29 3.37
CA GLY A 22 4.45 0.10 4.45
C GLY A 22 5.15 0.83 5.59
N ARG A 23 6.35 0.39 5.98
CA ARG A 23 7.18 1.09 6.99
C ARG A 23 7.59 2.47 6.48
N SER A 24 8.01 2.59 5.23
CA SER A 24 8.39 3.88 4.63
C SER A 24 7.21 4.85 4.60
N ILE A 25 6.03 4.40 4.16
CA ILE A 25 4.80 5.21 4.17
C ILE A 25 4.49 5.69 5.60
N ALA A 26 4.49 4.78 6.58
CA ALA A 26 4.25 5.12 7.99
C ALA A 26 5.25 6.17 8.50
N SER A 27 6.54 6.02 8.14
CA SER A 27 7.60 6.95 8.53
C SER A 27 7.40 8.35 7.95
N LEU A 28 7.01 8.46 6.69
CA LEU A 28 6.80 9.77 6.06
C LEU A 28 5.53 10.47 6.55
N PHE A 29 4.47 9.73 6.89
CA PHE A 29 3.33 10.32 7.60
C PHE A 29 3.72 10.81 9.01
N ALA A 30 4.53 10.04 9.75
CA ALA A 30 5.04 10.49 11.04
C ALA A 30 5.90 11.75 10.89
N GLN A 31 6.83 11.82 9.93
CA GLN A 31 7.61 13.01 9.64
C GLN A 31 6.74 14.22 9.28
N ALA A 32 5.61 14.01 8.60
CA ALA A 32 4.62 15.04 8.31
C ALA A 32 3.71 15.39 9.50
N GLY A 33 3.97 14.88 10.70
CA GLY A 33 3.28 15.25 11.94
C GLY A 33 2.09 14.38 12.33
N ALA A 34 1.77 13.32 11.58
CA ALA A 34 0.61 12.47 11.85
C ALA A 34 0.79 11.55 13.07
N ASN A 35 -0.33 11.18 13.70
CA ASN A 35 -0.42 10.01 14.57
C ASN A 35 -0.53 8.76 13.71
N VAL A 36 0.22 7.69 13.99
CA VAL A 36 0.28 6.52 13.12
C VAL A 36 0.03 5.21 13.85
N ALA A 37 -0.98 4.47 13.42
CA ALA A 37 -1.19 3.08 13.81
C ALA A 37 -0.51 2.15 12.80
N VAL A 38 0.44 1.35 13.29
CA VAL A 38 1.23 0.36 12.52
C VAL A 38 0.56 -1.00 12.62
N LEU A 39 -0.09 -1.45 11.55
CA LEU A 39 -0.76 -2.76 11.50
C LEU A 39 0.12 -3.79 10.79
N ASP A 40 0.50 -4.87 11.47
CA ASP A 40 1.22 -6.00 10.88
C ASP A 40 0.89 -7.29 11.65
N LYS A 41 1.03 -8.43 10.99
CA LYS A 41 0.90 -9.73 11.65
C LYS A 41 2.13 -10.13 12.47
N ARG A 42 3.27 -9.52 12.21
CA ARG A 42 4.54 -9.76 12.91
C ARG A 42 4.73 -8.70 14.00
N ALA A 43 4.49 -9.11 15.24
CA ALA A 43 4.54 -8.20 16.39
C ALA A 43 5.90 -7.50 16.56
N ASP A 44 7.00 -8.24 16.36
CA ASP A 44 8.37 -7.74 16.42
C ASP A 44 8.62 -6.64 15.38
N LYS A 45 8.21 -6.86 14.13
CA LYS A 45 8.39 -5.91 13.04
C LYS A 45 7.51 -4.67 13.17
N ALA A 46 6.28 -4.85 13.66
CA ALA A 46 5.42 -3.73 13.99
C ALA A 46 6.03 -2.85 15.09
N GLN A 47 6.60 -3.47 16.12
CA GLN A 47 7.23 -2.76 17.23
C GLN A 47 8.51 -2.03 16.80
N GLU A 48 9.38 -2.66 15.98
CA GLU A 48 10.55 -1.99 15.38
C GLU A 48 10.14 -0.72 14.62
N THR A 49 9.03 -0.77 13.87
CA THR A 49 8.53 0.39 13.16
C THR A 49 8.05 1.47 14.13
N VAL A 50 7.29 1.12 15.16
CA VAL A 50 6.84 2.09 16.18
C VAL A 50 8.01 2.82 16.83
N GLU A 51 9.08 2.11 17.19
CA GLU A 51 10.29 2.70 17.76
C GLU A 51 10.97 3.68 16.79
N LEU A 52 11.02 3.34 15.52
CA LEU A 52 11.50 4.25 14.48
C LEU A 52 10.63 5.52 14.39
N LEU A 53 9.30 5.37 14.37
CA LEU A 53 8.38 6.50 14.28
C LEU A 53 8.50 7.43 15.49
N ALA A 54 8.68 6.89 16.68
CA ALA A 54 8.86 7.69 17.91
C ALA A 54 10.12 8.59 17.87
N ALA A 55 11.13 8.21 17.08
CA ALA A 55 12.32 9.03 16.87
C ALA A 55 12.12 10.14 15.82
N LEU A 56 11.11 10.02 14.98
CA LEU A 56 10.85 10.96 13.86
C LEU A 56 9.86 12.06 14.20
N ASN A 57 8.97 11.86 15.16
CA ASN A 57 7.86 12.76 15.44
C ASN A 57 7.50 12.79 16.93
N GLN A 58 6.82 13.88 17.34
CA GLN A 58 6.18 14.01 18.66
C GLN A 58 4.73 13.48 18.66
N GLY A 59 4.19 13.05 17.50
CA GLY A 59 2.90 12.40 17.40
C GLY A 59 2.89 11.01 18.04
N SER A 60 1.70 10.49 18.32
CA SER A 60 1.57 9.14 18.88
C SER A 60 1.74 8.08 17.81
N SER A 61 2.48 7.02 18.14
CA SER A 61 2.61 5.83 17.28
C SER A 61 2.46 4.58 18.13
N PHE A 62 1.74 3.59 17.62
CA PHE A 62 1.56 2.30 18.29
C PHE A 62 1.33 1.19 17.25
N SER A 63 1.54 -0.04 17.68
CA SER A 63 1.28 -1.22 16.85
C SER A 63 -0.04 -1.89 17.21
N VAL A 64 -0.70 -2.46 16.19
CA VAL A 64 -1.83 -3.37 16.35
C VAL A 64 -1.54 -4.64 15.55
N VAL A 65 -1.48 -5.77 16.25
CA VAL A 65 -1.07 -7.06 15.65
C VAL A 65 -2.29 -7.86 15.23
N GLY A 66 -2.28 -8.37 13.99
CA GLY A 66 -3.34 -9.25 13.47
C GLY A 66 -3.11 -9.71 12.04
N ASP A 67 -3.74 -10.83 11.67
CA ASP A 67 -3.74 -11.32 10.29
C ASP A 67 -4.93 -10.76 9.52
N ALA A 68 -4.66 -9.91 8.53
CA ALA A 68 -5.67 -9.25 7.71
C ALA A 68 -6.44 -10.20 6.77
N ARG A 69 -6.08 -11.47 6.69
CA ARG A 69 -6.87 -12.49 5.97
C ARG A 69 -8.10 -12.94 6.75
N GLU A 70 -8.17 -12.63 8.03
CA GLU A 70 -9.29 -12.97 8.90
C GLU A 70 -10.16 -11.74 9.17
N GLU A 71 -11.37 -11.70 8.62
CA GLU A 71 -12.29 -10.56 8.71
C GLU A 71 -12.46 -10.02 10.15
N LYS A 72 -12.64 -10.92 11.13
CA LYS A 72 -12.79 -10.52 12.54
C LYS A 72 -11.53 -9.86 13.11
N GLN A 73 -10.35 -10.27 12.66
CA GLN A 73 -9.10 -9.63 13.07
C GLN A 73 -8.96 -8.26 12.40
N VAL A 74 -9.38 -8.12 11.14
CA VAL A 74 -9.41 -6.82 10.46
C VAL A 74 -10.33 -5.85 11.23
N GLU A 75 -11.57 -6.24 11.48
CA GLU A 75 -12.53 -5.43 12.25
C GLU A 75 -11.92 -5.00 13.59
N ARG A 76 -11.38 -5.94 14.37
CA ARG A 76 -10.73 -5.63 15.65
C ARG A 76 -9.55 -4.66 15.50
N MET A 77 -8.69 -4.85 14.49
CA MET A 77 -7.52 -3.97 14.28
C MET A 77 -7.94 -2.54 13.99
N PHE A 78 -8.97 -2.34 13.18
CA PHE A 78 -9.46 -0.99 12.87
C PHE A 78 -10.27 -0.38 14.01
N ASP A 79 -11.08 -1.16 14.74
CA ASP A 79 -11.80 -0.70 15.93
C ASP A 79 -10.79 -0.23 17.01
N GLU A 80 -9.75 -1.03 17.31
CA GLU A 80 -8.69 -0.68 18.26
C GLU A 80 -7.89 0.56 17.81
N SER A 81 -7.58 0.65 16.51
CA SER A 81 -6.86 1.81 15.97
C SER A 81 -7.69 3.08 16.08
N SER A 82 -8.97 3.00 15.71
CA SER A 82 -9.90 4.14 15.80
C SER A 82 -10.10 4.61 17.24
N GLU A 83 -10.24 3.69 18.19
CA GLU A 83 -10.38 4.01 19.61
C GLU A 83 -9.14 4.74 20.15
N LYS A 84 -7.94 4.21 19.88
CA LYS A 84 -6.68 4.79 20.38
C LYS A 84 -6.32 6.12 19.71
N LEU A 85 -6.67 6.31 18.43
CA LEU A 85 -6.41 7.54 17.70
C LEU A 85 -7.50 8.60 17.91
N GLY A 86 -8.71 8.21 18.28
CA GLY A 86 -9.89 9.10 18.28
C GLY A 86 -10.51 9.28 16.90
N GLY A 87 -10.40 8.28 16.04
CA GLY A 87 -10.91 8.26 14.66
C GLY A 87 -9.80 7.96 13.63
N ILE A 88 -10.16 7.83 12.36
CA ILE A 88 -9.24 7.55 11.25
C ILE A 88 -9.45 8.58 10.15
N ASP A 89 -8.42 9.36 9.81
CA ASP A 89 -8.44 10.33 8.71
C ASP A 89 -7.88 9.72 7.41
N VAL A 90 -6.83 8.88 7.53
CA VAL A 90 -6.14 8.27 6.38
C VAL A 90 -5.90 6.79 6.65
N ALA A 91 -6.15 5.96 5.65
CA ALA A 91 -5.80 4.55 5.69
C ALA A 91 -4.99 4.17 4.45
N VAL A 92 -3.93 3.36 4.65
CA VAL A 92 -3.11 2.85 3.55
C VAL A 92 -3.10 1.33 3.56
N ASN A 93 -3.68 0.74 2.52
CA ASN A 93 -3.73 -0.69 2.29
C ASN A 93 -2.50 -1.14 1.52
N ASN A 94 -1.45 -1.53 2.26
CA ASN A 94 -0.19 -1.91 1.65
C ASN A 94 0.06 -3.43 1.63
N ILE A 95 -0.72 -4.24 2.35
CA ILE A 95 -0.54 -5.70 2.34
C ILE A 95 -0.68 -6.25 0.92
N GLY A 96 0.31 -7.04 0.51
CA GLY A 96 0.29 -7.74 -0.77
C GLY A 96 1.59 -8.49 -1.04
N MET A 97 1.47 -9.68 -1.63
CA MET A 97 2.59 -10.59 -1.88
C MET A 97 2.36 -11.36 -3.18
N LEU A 98 3.44 -11.87 -3.77
CA LEU A 98 3.37 -12.79 -4.92
C LEU A 98 2.72 -14.14 -4.57
N GLY A 99 2.63 -14.48 -3.29
CA GLY A 99 2.19 -15.76 -2.76
C GLY A 99 3.37 -16.58 -2.21
N PRO A 100 3.09 -17.63 -1.42
CA PRO A 100 4.14 -18.40 -0.73
C PRO A 100 5.03 -19.20 -1.68
N GLU A 101 4.56 -19.50 -2.88
CA GLU A 101 5.30 -20.25 -3.91
C GLU A 101 5.93 -19.33 -4.98
N GLY A 102 5.87 -18.00 -4.78
CA GLY A 102 6.48 -17.02 -5.69
C GLY A 102 5.80 -16.94 -7.05
N THR A 103 6.60 -17.12 -8.12
CA THR A 103 6.13 -17.05 -9.50
C THR A 103 5.78 -18.44 -10.04
N ALA A 104 4.69 -18.53 -10.84
CA ALA A 104 4.28 -19.75 -11.52
C ALA A 104 3.70 -19.45 -12.90
N SER A 105 3.92 -20.33 -13.87
CA SER A 105 3.24 -20.21 -15.15
C SER A 105 1.73 -20.39 -14.99
N LEU A 106 0.93 -19.84 -15.89
CA LEU A 106 -0.52 -19.99 -15.83
C LEU A 106 -0.97 -21.46 -15.85
N LEU A 107 -0.18 -22.33 -16.48
CA LEU A 107 -0.44 -23.79 -16.52
C LEU A 107 -0.18 -24.47 -15.17
N GLU A 108 0.62 -23.89 -14.31
CA GLU A 108 0.98 -24.43 -12.99
C GLU A 108 0.14 -23.85 -11.86
N MET A 109 -0.73 -22.87 -12.18
CA MET A 109 -1.65 -22.25 -11.21
C MET A 109 -2.83 -23.17 -10.91
N ASP A 110 -2.78 -23.86 -9.79
CA ASP A 110 -3.89 -24.65 -9.25
C ASP A 110 -4.86 -23.78 -8.40
N GLU A 111 -5.96 -24.39 -7.98
CA GLU A 111 -6.99 -23.71 -7.17
C GLU A 111 -6.43 -23.13 -5.87
N LYS A 112 -5.51 -23.84 -5.21
CA LYS A 112 -4.92 -23.41 -3.95
C LYS A 112 -4.08 -22.15 -4.15
N LYS A 113 -3.19 -22.15 -5.15
CA LYS A 113 -2.36 -20.99 -5.51
C LYS A 113 -3.21 -19.77 -5.86
N TRP A 114 -4.29 -19.97 -6.63
CA TRP A 114 -5.25 -18.90 -6.93
C TRP A 114 -5.86 -18.31 -5.67
N LYS A 115 -6.41 -19.15 -4.77
CA LYS A 115 -7.01 -18.71 -3.51
C LYS A 115 -6.01 -17.93 -2.67
N ASP A 116 -4.83 -18.49 -2.44
CA ASP A 116 -3.79 -17.87 -1.61
C ASP A 116 -3.41 -16.47 -2.12
N VAL A 117 -3.21 -16.30 -3.44
CA VAL A 117 -2.82 -15.01 -4.00
C VAL A 117 -3.96 -14.00 -3.96
N ILE A 118 -5.18 -14.40 -4.27
CA ILE A 118 -6.36 -13.53 -4.19
C ILE A 118 -6.62 -13.10 -2.74
N GLU A 119 -6.56 -14.02 -1.80
CA GLU A 119 -6.74 -13.73 -0.37
C GLU A 119 -5.70 -12.74 0.15
N GLN A 120 -4.42 -12.97 -0.16
CA GLN A 120 -3.31 -12.14 0.32
C GLN A 120 -3.20 -10.74 -0.32
N ASN A 121 -3.95 -10.48 -1.38
CA ASN A 121 -3.91 -9.20 -2.10
C ASN A 121 -5.28 -8.52 -2.16
N LEU A 122 -6.24 -9.13 -2.87
CA LEU A 122 -7.52 -8.49 -3.15
C LEU A 122 -8.46 -8.55 -1.94
N LEU A 123 -8.61 -9.74 -1.33
CA LEU A 123 -9.54 -9.91 -0.22
C LEU A 123 -9.12 -9.07 1.00
N VAL A 124 -7.85 -9.11 1.39
CA VAL A 124 -7.36 -8.29 2.53
C VAL A 124 -7.58 -6.80 2.30
N THR A 125 -7.39 -6.30 1.07
CA THR A 125 -7.67 -4.90 0.72
C THR A 125 -9.17 -4.59 0.82
N ALA A 126 -10.04 -5.48 0.31
CA ALA A 126 -11.49 -5.28 0.37
C ALA A 126 -12.02 -5.26 1.81
N LEU A 127 -11.56 -6.18 2.67
CA LEU A 127 -11.93 -6.24 4.08
C LEU A 127 -11.47 -5.02 4.86
N SER A 128 -10.23 -4.56 4.59
CA SER A 128 -9.69 -3.33 5.19
C SER A 128 -10.54 -2.12 4.78
N MET A 129 -10.81 -1.94 3.47
CA MET A 129 -11.62 -0.84 2.96
C MET A 129 -13.03 -0.79 3.57
N LYS A 130 -13.66 -1.94 3.80
CA LYS A 130 -14.96 -2.04 4.49
C LYS A 130 -14.87 -1.45 5.90
N SER A 131 -13.85 -1.84 6.68
CA SER A 131 -13.65 -1.35 8.05
C SER A 131 -13.26 0.12 8.09
N GLU A 132 -12.40 0.58 7.19
CA GLU A 132 -11.99 1.97 7.03
C GLU A 132 -13.18 2.88 6.74
N ALA A 133 -13.98 2.52 5.73
CA ALA A 133 -15.15 3.30 5.36
C ALA A 133 -16.19 3.40 6.49
N LYS A 134 -16.37 2.34 7.29
CA LYS A 134 -17.22 2.36 8.48
C LYS A 134 -16.80 3.47 9.43
N HIS A 135 -15.52 3.54 9.82
CA HIS A 135 -15.00 4.54 10.76
C HIS A 135 -14.95 5.95 10.17
N MET A 136 -14.55 6.08 8.90
CA MET A 136 -14.45 7.38 8.23
C MET A 136 -15.82 7.99 7.96
N SER A 137 -16.86 7.18 7.69
CA SER A 137 -18.23 7.67 7.45
C SER A 137 -18.81 8.39 8.67
N GLU A 138 -18.41 8.07 9.87
CA GLU A 138 -18.86 8.73 11.10
C GLU A 138 -18.36 10.18 11.20
N SER A 139 -17.16 10.44 10.67
CA SER A 139 -16.57 11.79 10.62
C SER A 139 -16.97 12.57 9.36
N GLY A 140 -17.56 11.89 8.35
CA GLY A 140 -17.91 12.49 7.06
C GLY A 140 -16.70 12.90 6.20
N ARG A 141 -15.53 12.31 6.45
CA ARG A 141 -14.29 12.57 5.71
C ARG A 141 -13.32 11.39 5.84
N GLY A 142 -12.47 11.20 4.83
CA GLY A 142 -11.41 10.21 4.89
C GLY A 142 -10.65 10.09 3.58
N VAL A 143 -9.49 9.46 3.64
CA VAL A 143 -8.70 9.10 2.46
C VAL A 143 -8.22 7.67 2.58
N ILE A 144 -8.56 6.85 1.59
CA ILE A 144 -8.09 5.47 1.48
C ILE A 144 -7.12 5.37 0.30
N ILE A 145 -5.92 4.85 0.53
CA ILE A 145 -4.89 4.65 -0.48
C ILE A 145 -4.56 3.16 -0.57
N ASN A 146 -4.84 2.56 -1.71
CA ASN A 146 -4.55 1.15 -1.97
C ASN A 146 -3.22 0.99 -2.71
N VAL A 147 -2.33 0.13 -2.22
CA VAL A 147 -1.09 -0.19 -2.93
C VAL A 147 -1.37 -1.30 -3.95
N SER A 148 -1.45 -0.90 -5.21
CA SER A 148 -1.58 -1.77 -6.37
C SER A 148 -0.20 -2.21 -6.89
N SER A 149 -0.02 -2.31 -8.20
CA SER A 149 1.25 -2.66 -8.84
C SER A 149 1.31 -2.17 -10.28
N GLY A 150 2.48 -1.81 -10.76
CA GLY A 150 2.77 -1.56 -12.17
C GLY A 150 2.48 -2.77 -13.06
N GLU A 151 2.45 -3.99 -12.50
CA GLU A 151 2.09 -5.21 -13.22
C GLU A 151 0.64 -5.24 -13.73
N THR A 152 -0.21 -4.30 -13.31
CA THR A 152 -1.57 -4.14 -13.82
C THR A 152 -1.64 -3.42 -15.15
N THR A 153 -0.57 -2.80 -15.61
CA THR A 153 -0.54 -1.98 -16.83
C THR A 153 -0.13 -2.73 -18.09
N ARG A 154 0.37 -3.95 -17.91
CA ARG A 154 0.86 -4.81 -18.99
C ARG A 154 0.75 -6.28 -18.61
N PRO A 155 0.80 -7.23 -19.59
CA PRO A 155 0.85 -8.66 -19.29
C PRO A 155 2.05 -8.99 -18.40
N SER A 156 1.84 -9.82 -17.38
CA SER A 156 2.87 -10.22 -16.40
C SER A 156 3.05 -11.73 -16.43
N PRO A 157 3.92 -12.27 -17.33
CA PRO A 157 4.23 -13.70 -17.37
C PRO A 157 4.68 -14.20 -15.99
N PHE A 158 4.23 -15.39 -15.61
CA PHE A 158 4.49 -16.03 -14.31
C PHE A 158 3.87 -15.34 -13.08
N LEU A 159 3.12 -14.25 -13.26
CA LEU A 159 2.46 -13.48 -12.20
C LEU A 159 0.94 -13.39 -12.42
N ALA A 160 0.32 -14.37 -13.09
CA ALA A 160 -1.09 -14.30 -13.48
C ALA A 160 -2.04 -14.01 -12.30
N GLY A 161 -1.91 -14.74 -11.19
CA GLY A 161 -2.74 -14.53 -9.98
C GLY A 161 -2.50 -13.17 -9.34
N TYR A 162 -1.26 -12.76 -9.20
CA TYR A 162 -0.88 -11.47 -8.64
C TYR A 162 -1.37 -10.30 -9.49
N GLY A 163 -1.10 -10.33 -10.80
CA GLY A 163 -1.57 -9.31 -11.74
C GLY A 163 -3.10 -9.17 -11.73
N ALA A 164 -3.82 -10.31 -11.71
CA ALA A 164 -5.27 -10.32 -11.62
C ALA A 164 -5.77 -9.72 -10.30
N ALA A 165 -5.18 -10.09 -9.15
CA ALA A 165 -5.54 -9.54 -7.85
C ALA A 165 -5.30 -8.04 -7.77
N LYS A 166 -4.14 -7.56 -8.24
CA LYS A 166 -3.81 -6.12 -8.25
C LYS A 166 -4.67 -5.33 -9.23
N ALA A 167 -5.03 -5.90 -10.40
CA ALA A 167 -6.01 -5.30 -11.30
C ALA A 167 -7.41 -5.21 -10.66
N GLY A 168 -7.78 -6.24 -9.88
CA GLY A 168 -8.99 -6.22 -9.05
C GLY A 168 -8.99 -5.07 -8.05
N ILE A 169 -7.86 -4.78 -7.39
CA ILE A 169 -7.70 -3.64 -6.49
C ILE A 169 -7.94 -2.30 -7.22
N ASN A 170 -7.43 -2.15 -8.47
CA ASN A 170 -7.66 -0.93 -9.24
C ASN A 170 -9.15 -0.72 -9.52
N HIS A 171 -9.87 -1.77 -9.93
CA HIS A 171 -11.30 -1.69 -10.18
C HIS A 171 -12.09 -1.45 -8.88
N LEU A 172 -11.74 -2.14 -7.80
CA LEU A 172 -12.33 -1.95 -6.47
C LEU A 172 -12.14 -0.50 -5.97
N THR A 173 -10.97 0.09 -6.21
CA THR A 173 -10.68 1.51 -5.90
C THR A 173 -11.66 2.45 -6.61
N GLN A 174 -11.95 2.21 -7.90
CA GLN A 174 -12.90 3.02 -8.67
C GLN A 174 -14.34 2.85 -8.14
N THR A 175 -14.76 1.61 -7.87
CA THR A 175 -16.07 1.32 -7.31
C THR A 175 -16.26 2.01 -5.96
N ALA A 176 -15.30 1.83 -5.06
CA ALA A 176 -15.33 2.43 -3.73
C ALA A 176 -15.28 3.98 -3.76
N ALA A 177 -14.57 4.56 -4.72
CA ALA A 177 -14.58 6.03 -4.89
C ALA A 177 -15.99 6.57 -5.21
N VAL A 178 -16.79 5.81 -5.97
CA VAL A 178 -18.19 6.16 -6.27
C VAL A 178 -19.11 5.93 -5.07
N GLU A 179 -18.96 4.79 -4.40
CA GLU A 179 -19.81 4.41 -3.26
C GLU A 179 -19.54 5.25 -2.01
N PHE A 180 -18.25 5.56 -1.73
CA PHE A 180 -17.84 6.26 -0.51
C PHE A 180 -17.74 7.78 -0.69
N GLY A 181 -17.69 8.26 -1.94
CA GLY A 181 -17.64 9.70 -2.24
C GLY A 181 -18.74 10.51 -1.56
N PRO A 182 -20.03 10.08 -1.58
CA PRO A 182 -21.10 10.76 -0.84
C PRO A 182 -20.89 10.84 0.67
N MET A 183 -20.02 9.99 1.24
CA MET A 183 -19.63 10.03 2.65
C MET A 183 -18.40 10.92 2.91
N GLY A 184 -17.92 11.67 1.91
CA GLY A 184 -16.73 12.52 2.01
C GLY A 184 -15.41 11.74 1.99
N ILE A 185 -15.40 10.49 1.52
CA ILE A 185 -14.21 9.63 1.50
C ILE A 185 -13.64 9.57 0.09
N ARG A 186 -12.35 9.88 -0.06
CA ARG A 186 -11.59 9.68 -1.30
C ARG A 186 -10.92 8.31 -1.29
N VAL A 187 -10.95 7.62 -2.42
CA VAL A 187 -10.30 6.32 -2.57
C VAL A 187 -9.39 6.35 -3.78
N LEU A 188 -8.12 6.01 -3.58
CA LEU A 188 -7.06 6.15 -4.56
C LEU A 188 -6.22 4.87 -4.60
N ALA A 189 -5.50 4.65 -5.68
CA ALA A 189 -4.49 3.59 -5.76
C ALA A 189 -3.14 4.16 -6.18
N ILE A 190 -2.07 3.64 -5.58
CA ILE A 190 -0.69 3.86 -6.02
C ILE A 190 -0.12 2.55 -6.54
N ALA A 191 0.65 2.60 -7.61
CA ALA A 191 1.20 1.42 -8.27
C ALA A 191 2.72 1.56 -8.43
N PRO A 192 3.50 0.94 -7.53
CA PRO A 192 4.94 0.88 -7.68
C PRO A 192 5.35 0.04 -8.88
N GLY A 193 6.48 0.39 -9.48
CA GLY A 193 7.27 -0.52 -10.30
C GLY A 193 8.04 -1.52 -9.43
N THR A 194 9.06 -2.16 -10.02
CA THR A 194 9.98 -2.98 -9.23
C THR A 194 10.68 -2.10 -8.20
N THR A 195 10.51 -2.44 -6.93
CA THR A 195 10.99 -1.66 -5.79
C THR A 195 11.94 -2.50 -4.96
N LEU A 196 13.13 -2.01 -4.68
CA LEU A 196 14.08 -2.67 -3.79
C LEU A 196 13.60 -2.50 -2.34
N THR A 197 13.05 -3.58 -1.81
CA THR A 197 12.74 -3.71 -0.38
C THR A 197 13.71 -4.70 0.24
N GLU A 198 13.81 -4.73 1.57
CA GLU A 198 14.60 -5.73 2.30
C GLU A 198 14.32 -7.16 1.84
N THR A 199 13.09 -7.45 1.43
CA THR A 199 12.66 -8.77 0.96
C THR A 199 13.07 -9.04 -0.51
N VAL A 200 13.21 -8.01 -1.33
CA VAL A 200 13.47 -8.16 -2.78
C VAL A 200 14.95 -8.09 -3.10
N VAL A 201 15.73 -7.38 -2.31
CA VAL A 201 17.20 -7.25 -2.48
C VAL A 201 17.90 -8.61 -2.53
N ASP A 202 17.47 -9.56 -1.71
CA ASP A 202 18.07 -10.89 -1.65
C ASP A 202 17.77 -11.78 -2.89
N PHE A 203 16.80 -11.38 -3.72
CA PHE A 203 16.41 -12.14 -4.92
C PHE A 203 16.99 -11.60 -6.22
N PHE A 204 17.63 -10.43 -6.20
CA PHE A 204 18.16 -9.79 -7.40
C PHE A 204 19.68 -9.58 -7.27
N ASP A 205 20.41 -10.11 -8.24
CA ASP A 205 21.81 -9.78 -8.42
C ASP A 205 21.99 -8.40 -9.09
N ASP A 206 23.21 -7.90 -9.10
CA ASP A 206 23.54 -6.57 -9.64
C ASP A 206 23.23 -6.47 -11.15
N ASP A 207 23.41 -7.55 -11.91
CA ASP A 207 23.13 -7.59 -13.34
C ASP A 207 21.63 -7.43 -13.59
N ARG A 208 20.79 -8.10 -12.81
CA ARG A 208 19.35 -7.99 -12.89
C ARG A 208 18.86 -6.60 -12.46
N ILE A 209 19.39 -6.05 -11.36
CA ILE A 209 19.07 -4.68 -10.93
C ILE A 209 19.42 -3.70 -12.05
N SER A 210 20.62 -3.80 -12.63
CA SER A 210 21.06 -2.97 -13.75
C SER A 210 20.14 -3.08 -14.97
N ALA A 211 19.76 -4.32 -15.34
CA ALA A 211 18.87 -4.56 -16.48
C ALA A 211 17.48 -3.92 -16.26
N ILE A 212 16.92 -4.03 -15.05
CA ILE A 212 15.65 -3.39 -14.70
C ILE A 212 15.78 -1.87 -14.79
N GLN A 213 16.82 -1.29 -14.19
CA GLN A 213 17.06 0.16 -14.24
C GLN A 213 17.18 0.66 -15.69
N GLN A 214 17.95 -0.05 -16.52
CA GLN A 214 18.14 0.32 -17.92
C GLN A 214 16.88 0.16 -18.78
N SER A 215 15.97 -0.73 -18.42
CA SER A 215 14.69 -0.88 -19.11
C SER A 215 13.71 0.24 -18.79
N ASN A 216 13.88 0.94 -17.67
CA ASN A 216 12.97 2.01 -17.26
C ASN A 216 13.35 3.35 -17.91
N PRO A 217 12.39 4.17 -18.39
CA PRO A 217 12.65 5.49 -18.94
C PRO A 217 13.49 6.41 -18.05
N LEU A 218 13.25 6.42 -16.74
CA LEU A 218 14.01 7.22 -15.77
C LEU A 218 15.33 6.57 -15.32
N ARG A 219 15.69 5.39 -15.89
CA ARG A 219 16.93 4.66 -15.58
C ARG A 219 17.14 4.38 -14.08
N ARG A 220 16.07 4.22 -13.34
CA ARG A 220 16.05 3.85 -11.92
C ARG A 220 14.90 2.87 -11.63
N MET A 221 14.96 2.21 -10.48
CA MET A 221 13.84 1.47 -9.93
C MET A 221 12.96 2.40 -9.08
N SER A 222 11.78 1.95 -8.72
CA SER A 222 10.94 2.66 -7.74
C SER A 222 11.61 2.61 -6.37
N ASP A 223 11.54 3.73 -5.66
CA ASP A 223 12.02 3.85 -4.28
C ASP A 223 10.85 3.76 -3.29
N ILE A 224 11.10 3.17 -2.12
CA ILE A 224 10.08 3.09 -1.06
C ILE A 224 9.69 4.49 -0.55
N GLU A 225 10.62 5.44 -0.54
CA GLU A 225 10.35 6.82 -0.13
C GLU A 225 9.50 7.58 -1.15
N ASP A 226 9.69 7.35 -2.46
CA ASP A 226 8.85 7.95 -3.51
C ASP A 226 7.37 7.59 -3.31
N LEU A 227 7.09 6.35 -2.87
CA LEU A 227 5.73 5.88 -2.57
C LEU A 227 5.15 6.53 -1.30
N GLY A 228 5.99 6.74 -0.31
CA GLY A 228 5.60 7.45 0.90
C GLY A 228 5.30 8.92 0.63
N HIS A 229 6.15 9.63 -0.09
CA HIS A 229 5.91 11.02 -0.51
C HIS A 229 4.62 11.17 -1.33
N LEU A 230 4.40 10.24 -2.28
CA LEU A 230 3.15 10.21 -3.05
C LEU A 230 1.93 9.99 -2.16
N SER A 231 2.01 9.08 -1.18
CA SER A 231 0.93 8.82 -0.22
C SER A 231 0.62 10.05 0.64
N VAL A 232 1.63 10.71 1.17
CA VAL A 232 1.50 11.97 1.95
C VAL A 232 0.84 13.06 1.11
N PHE A 233 1.26 13.25 -0.16
CA PHE A 233 0.61 14.20 -1.06
C PHE A 233 -0.85 13.86 -1.34
N LEU A 234 -1.14 12.61 -1.70
CA LEU A 234 -2.50 12.16 -2.02
C LEU A 234 -3.47 12.25 -0.82
N ALA A 235 -2.96 12.10 0.39
CA ALA A 235 -3.74 12.26 1.62
C ALA A 235 -3.99 13.73 1.99
N SER A 236 -3.24 14.67 1.44
CA SER A 236 -3.32 16.10 1.76
C SER A 236 -4.51 16.80 1.11
N ASP A 237 -4.78 18.03 1.57
CA ASP A 237 -5.80 18.91 1.00
C ASP A 237 -5.44 19.39 -0.42
N PHE A 238 -4.16 19.30 -0.84
CA PHE A 238 -3.75 19.58 -2.22
C PHE A 238 -4.34 18.58 -3.23
N ALA A 239 -4.75 17.40 -2.77
CA ALA A 239 -5.34 16.34 -3.59
C ALA A 239 -6.88 16.21 -3.39
N GLN A 240 -7.56 17.18 -2.78
CA GLN A 240 -8.98 17.09 -2.39
C GLN A 240 -9.96 16.77 -3.53
N ASN A 241 -9.60 17.08 -4.77
CA ASN A 241 -10.42 16.79 -5.96
C ASN A 241 -10.01 15.50 -6.68
N ILE A 242 -9.14 14.68 -6.09
CA ILE A 242 -8.64 13.45 -6.70
C ILE A 242 -9.24 12.25 -5.96
N THR A 243 -9.99 11.42 -6.70
CA THR A 243 -10.52 10.12 -6.23
C THR A 243 -10.68 9.15 -7.40
N GLY A 244 -10.69 7.85 -7.15
CA GLY A 244 -10.85 6.80 -8.15
C GLY A 244 -9.67 6.63 -9.12
N GLN A 245 -8.53 7.27 -8.86
CA GLN A 245 -7.38 7.28 -9.75
C GLN A 245 -6.31 6.28 -9.33
N LEU A 246 -5.62 5.73 -10.34
CA LEU A 246 -4.39 4.95 -10.19
C LEU A 246 -3.18 5.82 -10.54
N PHE A 247 -2.25 5.96 -9.61
CA PHE A 247 -1.00 6.69 -9.79
C PHE A 247 0.17 5.73 -9.94
N LEU A 248 0.79 5.73 -11.11
CA LEU A 248 1.97 4.92 -11.39
C LEU A 248 3.23 5.62 -10.88
N ALA A 249 3.93 5.00 -9.95
CA ALA A 249 5.25 5.41 -9.45
C ALA A 249 6.28 4.33 -9.82
N ASP A 250 6.47 4.11 -11.12
CA ASP A 250 7.18 2.97 -11.70
C ASP A 250 8.39 3.38 -12.57
N ALA A 251 8.88 4.60 -12.41
CA ALA A 251 9.95 5.17 -13.22
C ALA A 251 9.67 5.13 -14.74
N GLY A 252 8.39 5.04 -15.14
CA GLY A 252 7.95 4.93 -16.52
C GLY A 252 8.01 3.52 -17.10
N ALA A 253 8.22 2.50 -16.26
CA ALA A 253 8.36 1.10 -16.72
C ALA A 253 7.19 0.62 -17.60
N HIS A 254 5.96 1.08 -17.33
CA HIS A 254 4.78 0.72 -18.12
C HIS A 254 4.83 1.21 -19.57
N LEU A 255 5.63 2.22 -19.89
CA LEU A 255 5.81 2.78 -21.23
C LEU A 255 6.94 2.10 -22.01
N SER A 256 7.83 1.38 -21.31
CA SER A 256 9.00 0.76 -21.93
C SER A 256 8.63 -0.39 -22.84
N ARG A 257 9.26 -0.44 -24.03
CA ARG A 257 9.21 -1.56 -24.95
C ARG A 257 10.23 -2.64 -24.61
N GLU A 258 11.28 -2.27 -23.87
CA GLU A 258 12.30 -3.19 -23.36
C GLU A 258 11.80 -3.81 -22.06
N ARG A 259 12.05 -5.11 -21.90
CA ARG A 259 11.78 -5.83 -20.65
C ARG A 259 13.07 -6.46 -20.18
N PRO A 260 13.38 -6.37 -18.89
CA PRO A 260 14.44 -7.22 -18.35
C PRO A 260 14.06 -8.69 -18.57
N PRO A 261 15.04 -9.59 -18.74
CA PRO A 261 14.77 -11.01 -18.87
C PRO A 261 13.87 -11.51 -17.74
N SER A 262 12.84 -12.28 -18.10
CA SER A 262 12.03 -13.00 -17.10
C SER A 262 12.90 -14.02 -16.36
N VAL A 263 12.57 -14.25 -15.14
CA VAL A 263 13.26 -15.22 -14.24
C VAL A 263 13.15 -16.62 -14.84
#